data_58ccf51e99946fc0e7955f6173196355
#
_entry.id   58ccf51e99946fc0e7955f6173196355
#
_cell.length_a   1.000
_cell.length_b   1.000
_cell.length_c   1.000
_cell.angle_alpha   90.00
_cell.angle_beta   90.00
_cell.angle_gamma   90.00
#
_symmetry.space_group_name_H-M   'P 1'
#
loop_
_entity.id
_entity.type
_entity.pdbx_description
1 polymer ?
#
loop_
_entity_poly.entity_id
_entity_poly.type
_entity_poly.pdbx_seq_one_letter_code
_entity_poly.pdbx_strand_id
1 'polypeptide(L)'
;VSDSEEKRLIKRPVTRRGRRTRQKLLDAAEAIIGEKGFDNASIVEITQQAGVAQGTFYIYFPDKTAVFIELVKELSHSLRREIAEAVAGLEDRLEIEQVGFRTFFRFTHKHRKLYRVVRQAEFVDEDIFKWYHRRLAEGYVRGLAEAMEKEQIRRLDPECLAYCLMGIAVFVGMRWEIWTKEPIPDEIFDQMMAFIRHGLAFCPAEPDDGAQSD
;
A
#
# COMPACT_ATOMS: atom_id res chain seq x y z
N VAL A 1 -11.44 -17.66 -8.87
CA VAL A 1 -11.00 -18.63 -7.85
C VAL A 1 -11.68 -18.23 -6.56
N SER A 2 -12.53 -19.10 -5.98
CA SER A 2 -13.37 -18.75 -4.83
C SER A 2 -12.51 -18.66 -3.57
N ASP A 3 -12.88 -17.70 -2.70
CA ASP A 3 -12.31 -17.47 -1.35
C ASP A 3 -12.21 -18.75 -0.48
N SER A 4 -12.88 -19.81 -0.90
CA SER A 4 -12.89 -21.14 -0.27
C SER A 4 -11.74 -22.06 -0.70
N GLU A 5 -11.13 -21.89 -1.86
CA GLU A 5 -9.96 -22.66 -2.32
C GLU A 5 -8.65 -22.13 -1.75
N GLU A 6 -8.52 -20.80 -1.63
CA GLU A 6 -7.37 -20.14 -0.97
C GLU A 6 -7.24 -20.53 0.52
N LYS A 7 -8.36 -20.73 1.21
CA LYS A 7 -8.37 -21.13 2.63
C LYS A 7 -7.83 -22.54 2.89
N ARG A 8 -7.73 -23.41 1.86
CA ARG A 8 -7.24 -24.79 2.00
C ARG A 8 -5.73 -24.94 1.97
N LEU A 9 -4.98 -23.95 1.46
CA LEU A 9 -3.56 -24.11 1.11
C LEU A 9 -2.58 -23.49 2.11
N ILE A 10 -2.98 -22.51 2.90
CA ILE A 10 -2.09 -21.84 3.85
C ILE A 10 -2.43 -22.25 5.28
N LYS A 11 -1.62 -23.15 5.87
CA LYS A 11 -1.78 -23.53 7.28
C LYS A 11 -1.32 -22.39 8.19
N ARG A 12 -2.29 -21.72 8.83
CA ARG A 12 -1.97 -20.78 9.91
C ARG A 12 -1.51 -21.54 11.15
N PRO A 13 -0.28 -21.34 11.63
CA PRO A 13 0.25 -22.07 12.77
C PRO A 13 -0.47 -21.69 14.06
N VAL A 14 -0.91 -22.71 14.81
CA VAL A 14 -1.59 -22.53 16.10
C VAL A 14 -0.59 -22.29 17.24
N THR A 15 0.60 -22.91 17.16
CA THR A 15 1.63 -22.85 18.21
C THR A 15 2.52 -21.60 18.09
N ARG A 16 3.06 -21.12 19.22
CA ARG A 16 4.03 -20.02 19.27
C ARG A 16 5.28 -20.34 18.43
N ARG A 17 5.77 -21.56 18.49
CA ARG A 17 6.93 -22.05 17.69
C ARG A 17 6.62 -22.00 16.19
N GLY A 18 5.45 -22.48 15.79
CA GLY A 18 5.03 -22.48 14.39
C GLY A 18 4.90 -21.04 13.84
N ARG A 19 4.29 -20.12 14.59
CA ARG A 19 4.21 -18.69 14.20
C ARG A 19 5.59 -18.08 14.00
N ARG A 20 6.54 -18.36 14.92
CA ARG A 20 7.93 -17.87 14.79
C ARG A 20 8.63 -18.43 13.55
N THR A 21 8.42 -19.71 13.24
CA THR A 21 9.00 -20.35 12.05
C THR A 21 8.40 -19.77 10.76
N ARG A 22 7.07 -19.58 10.71
CA ARG A 22 6.41 -18.93 9.56
C ARG A 22 6.93 -17.51 9.34
N GLN A 23 7.10 -16.73 10.42
CA GLN A 23 7.64 -15.37 10.32
C GLN A 23 9.06 -15.36 9.79
N LYS A 24 9.94 -16.24 10.25
CA LYS A 24 11.30 -16.38 9.70
C LYS A 24 11.30 -16.65 8.19
N LEU A 25 10.36 -17.47 7.71
CA LEU A 25 10.22 -17.73 6.27
C LEU A 25 9.76 -16.51 5.51
N LEU A 26 8.83 -15.71 6.05
CA LEU A 26 8.38 -14.45 5.45
C LEU A 26 9.51 -13.41 5.44
N ASP A 27 10.23 -13.24 6.55
CA ASP A 27 11.36 -12.30 6.63
C ASP A 27 12.48 -12.67 5.62
N ALA A 28 12.76 -13.95 5.48
CA ALA A 28 13.73 -14.46 4.52
C ALA A 28 13.24 -14.27 3.07
N ALA A 29 11.97 -14.55 2.80
CA ALA A 29 11.38 -14.35 1.48
C ALA A 29 11.36 -12.87 1.10
N GLU A 30 11.01 -11.96 2.01
CA GLU A 30 11.12 -10.51 1.81
C GLU A 30 12.54 -10.11 1.41
N ALA A 31 13.54 -10.58 2.15
CA ALA A 31 14.93 -10.25 1.88
C ALA A 31 15.39 -10.73 0.50
N ILE A 32 15.14 -12.00 0.16
CA ILE A 32 15.59 -12.64 -1.09
C ILE A 32 14.81 -12.08 -2.29
N ILE A 33 13.48 -12.04 -2.23
CA ILE A 33 12.65 -11.54 -3.33
C ILE A 33 12.85 -10.03 -3.52
N GLY A 34 12.96 -9.26 -2.44
CA GLY A 34 13.22 -7.82 -2.51
C GLY A 34 14.58 -7.46 -3.10
N GLU A 35 15.57 -8.34 -3.00
CA GLU A 35 16.92 -8.14 -3.56
C GLU A 35 17.02 -8.62 -5.01
N LYS A 36 16.63 -9.88 -5.27
CA LYS A 36 16.83 -10.57 -6.56
C LYS A 36 15.65 -10.50 -7.51
N GLY A 37 14.48 -10.12 -7.03
CA GLY A 37 13.21 -10.24 -7.73
C GLY A 37 12.58 -11.63 -7.55
N PHE A 38 11.26 -11.73 -7.84
CA PHE A 38 10.50 -12.97 -7.67
C PHE A 38 11.05 -14.13 -8.51
N ASP A 39 11.35 -13.89 -9.79
CA ASP A 39 11.77 -14.95 -10.71
C ASP A 39 13.09 -15.58 -10.30
N ASN A 40 14.07 -14.78 -9.85
CA ASN A 40 15.40 -15.22 -9.47
C ASN A 40 15.50 -15.73 -8.02
N ALA A 41 14.43 -15.56 -7.22
CA ALA A 41 14.38 -16.08 -5.86
C ALA A 41 14.01 -17.56 -5.87
N SER A 42 14.67 -18.37 -5.01
CA SER A 42 14.38 -19.80 -4.86
C SER A 42 13.93 -20.14 -3.44
N ILE A 43 13.11 -21.19 -3.33
CA ILE A 43 12.69 -21.73 -2.02
C ILE A 43 13.90 -22.24 -1.22
N VAL A 44 14.93 -22.73 -1.90
CA VAL A 44 16.18 -23.20 -1.26
C VAL A 44 16.86 -22.02 -0.56
N GLU A 45 17.05 -20.89 -1.23
CA GLU A 45 17.65 -19.68 -0.65
C GLU A 45 16.81 -19.14 0.51
N ILE A 46 15.48 -19.10 0.35
CA ILE A 46 14.57 -18.66 1.41
C ILE A 46 14.72 -19.51 2.66
N THR A 47 14.75 -20.86 2.51
CA THR A 47 14.87 -21.78 3.64
C THR A 47 16.24 -21.75 4.29
N GLN A 48 17.31 -21.61 3.51
CA GLN A 48 18.67 -21.39 4.01
C GLN A 48 18.76 -20.09 4.82
N GLN A 49 18.25 -19.01 4.29
CA GLN A 49 18.20 -17.71 4.97
C GLN A 49 17.37 -17.76 6.27
N ALA A 50 16.25 -18.49 6.26
CA ALA A 50 15.39 -18.67 7.44
C ALA A 50 15.99 -19.62 8.50
N GLY A 51 17.04 -20.38 8.16
CA GLY A 51 17.65 -21.40 9.01
C GLY A 51 16.72 -22.57 9.30
N VAL A 52 15.98 -23.04 8.27
CA VAL A 52 15.06 -24.18 8.38
C VAL A 52 15.26 -25.17 7.24
N ALA A 53 14.84 -26.42 7.44
CA ALA A 53 14.87 -27.43 6.38
C ALA A 53 13.85 -27.08 5.27
N GLN A 54 14.16 -27.42 4.02
CA GLN A 54 13.28 -27.15 2.87
C GLN A 54 11.87 -27.75 3.04
N GLY A 55 11.74 -28.95 3.61
CA GLY A 55 10.45 -29.53 3.93
C GLY A 55 9.59 -28.70 4.90
N THR A 56 10.23 -27.88 5.75
CA THR A 56 9.53 -26.98 6.67
C THR A 56 8.81 -25.87 5.92
N PHE A 57 9.32 -25.39 4.78
CA PHE A 57 8.66 -24.40 3.94
C PHE A 57 7.26 -24.90 3.51
N TYR A 58 7.19 -26.11 3.00
CA TYR A 58 5.95 -26.70 2.48
C TYR A 58 4.89 -27.00 3.55
N ILE A 59 5.27 -26.95 4.83
CA ILE A 59 4.28 -26.99 5.94
C ILE A 59 3.43 -25.70 5.97
N TYR A 60 4.02 -24.56 5.58
CA TYR A 60 3.39 -23.24 5.69
C TYR A 60 2.94 -22.68 4.35
N PHE A 61 3.68 -22.94 3.28
CA PHE A 61 3.43 -22.39 1.95
C PHE A 61 3.55 -23.49 0.89
N PRO A 62 2.53 -23.69 0.05
CA PRO A 62 2.58 -24.71 -0.99
C PRO A 62 3.66 -24.44 -2.06
N ASP A 63 3.96 -23.17 -2.32
CA ASP A 63 4.90 -22.72 -3.34
C ASP A 63 5.43 -21.31 -3.06
N LYS A 64 6.27 -20.81 -3.97
CA LYS A 64 6.87 -19.48 -3.90
C LYS A 64 5.83 -18.36 -4.10
N THR A 65 4.80 -18.59 -4.90
CA THR A 65 3.72 -17.62 -5.13
C THR A 65 2.91 -17.41 -3.87
N ALA A 66 2.61 -18.46 -3.11
CA ALA A 66 1.87 -18.36 -1.86
C ALA A 66 2.59 -17.52 -0.81
N VAL A 67 3.91 -17.66 -0.66
CA VAL A 67 4.66 -16.81 0.28
C VAL A 67 4.72 -15.36 -0.22
N PHE A 68 4.81 -15.14 -1.53
CA PHE A 68 4.77 -13.81 -2.14
C PHE A 68 3.43 -13.10 -1.87
N ILE A 69 2.31 -13.78 -2.08
CA ILE A 69 0.96 -13.26 -1.79
C ILE A 69 0.84 -12.85 -0.31
N GLU A 70 1.34 -13.67 0.61
CA GLU A 70 1.34 -13.33 2.03
C GLU A 70 2.20 -12.10 2.35
N LEU A 71 3.36 -11.94 1.72
CA LEU A 71 4.17 -10.73 1.86
C LEU A 71 3.41 -9.47 1.43
N VAL A 72 2.72 -9.52 0.28
CA VAL A 72 1.91 -8.39 -0.19
C VAL A 72 0.77 -8.08 0.79
N LYS A 73 0.10 -9.12 1.33
CA LYS A 73 -0.96 -8.95 2.33
C LYS A 73 -0.45 -8.34 3.63
N GLU A 74 0.69 -8.81 4.14
CA GLU A 74 1.31 -8.25 5.36
C GLU A 74 1.74 -6.79 5.18
N LEU A 75 2.32 -6.46 4.01
CA LEU A 75 2.66 -5.08 3.70
C LEU A 75 1.43 -4.18 3.66
N SER A 76 0.39 -4.60 2.92
CA SER A 76 -0.87 -3.86 2.84
C SER A 76 -1.46 -3.59 4.22
N HIS A 77 -1.44 -4.60 5.10
CA HIS A 77 -1.94 -4.45 6.47
C HIS A 77 -1.10 -3.48 7.29
N SER A 78 0.23 -3.61 7.24
CA SER A 78 1.14 -2.77 8.01
C SER A 78 1.10 -1.31 7.56
N LEU A 79 1.09 -1.06 6.25
CA LEU A 79 0.98 0.29 5.69
C LEU A 79 -0.33 0.98 6.11
N ARG A 80 -1.47 0.29 5.91
CA ARG A 80 -2.78 0.87 6.25
C ARG A 80 -2.92 1.14 7.75
N ARG A 81 -2.37 0.26 8.60
CA ARG A 81 -2.36 0.45 10.03
C ARG A 81 -1.51 1.67 10.42
N GLU A 82 -0.28 1.80 9.90
CA GLU A 82 0.60 2.92 10.21
C GLU A 82 0.01 4.26 9.75
N ILE A 83 -0.63 4.30 8.58
CA ILE A 83 -1.36 5.50 8.12
C ILE A 83 -2.54 5.80 9.05
N ALA A 84 -3.39 4.80 9.36
CA ALA A 84 -4.56 5.00 10.21
C ALA A 84 -4.18 5.49 11.61
N GLU A 85 -3.11 4.95 12.20
CA GLU A 85 -2.58 5.40 13.49
C GLU A 85 -2.05 6.83 13.41
N ALA A 86 -1.38 7.20 12.32
CA ALA A 86 -0.80 8.53 12.16
C ALA A 86 -1.86 9.64 11.97
N VAL A 87 -2.99 9.34 11.32
CA VAL A 87 -4.06 10.30 11.08
C VAL A 87 -5.18 10.26 12.12
N ALA A 88 -5.06 9.39 13.13
CA ALA A 88 -6.08 9.23 14.15
C ALA A 88 -6.29 10.55 14.93
N GLY A 89 -7.56 10.99 15.02
CA GLY A 89 -7.94 12.21 15.73
C GLY A 89 -7.77 13.51 14.92
N LEU A 90 -7.27 13.44 13.69
CA LEU A 90 -7.27 14.60 12.79
C LEU A 90 -8.66 14.77 12.16
N GLU A 91 -9.10 16.01 12.03
CA GLU A 91 -10.41 16.37 11.48
C GLU A 91 -10.31 17.11 10.13
N ASP A 92 -9.26 17.90 9.94
CA ASP A 92 -9.03 18.63 8.70
C ASP A 92 -8.52 17.73 7.60
N ARG A 93 -9.23 17.70 6.46
CA ARG A 93 -8.89 16.78 5.37
C ARG A 93 -7.53 17.05 4.77
N LEU A 94 -7.11 18.28 4.64
CA LEU A 94 -5.81 18.62 4.05
C LEU A 94 -4.66 18.25 4.99
N GLU A 95 -4.89 18.35 6.29
CA GLU A 95 -3.94 17.88 7.30
C GLU A 95 -3.83 16.34 7.26
N ILE A 96 -4.97 15.63 7.14
CA ILE A 96 -5.00 14.16 6.98
C ILE A 96 -4.20 13.75 5.73
N GLU A 97 -4.35 14.46 4.60
CA GLU A 97 -3.55 14.18 3.41
C GLU A 97 -2.07 14.39 3.66
N GLN A 98 -1.68 15.50 4.26
CA GLN A 98 -0.28 15.83 4.53
C GLN A 98 0.39 14.77 5.43
N VAL A 99 -0.27 14.38 6.52
CA VAL A 99 0.22 13.36 7.44
C VAL A 99 0.22 11.97 6.78
N GLY A 100 -0.82 11.65 6.02
CA GLY A 100 -0.96 10.39 5.30
C GLY A 100 0.15 10.18 4.27
N PHE A 101 0.41 11.19 3.41
CA PHE A 101 1.49 11.15 2.41
C PHE A 101 2.87 11.05 3.07
N ARG A 102 3.13 11.85 4.11
CA ARG A 102 4.41 11.79 4.84
C ARG A 102 4.63 10.42 5.50
N THR A 103 3.57 9.82 6.02
CA THR A 103 3.62 8.47 6.61
C THR A 103 3.83 7.41 5.54
N PHE A 104 3.15 7.51 4.39
CA PHE A 104 3.36 6.61 3.25
C PHE A 104 4.82 6.64 2.78
N PHE A 105 5.40 7.81 2.57
CA PHE A 105 6.79 7.93 2.13
C PHE A 105 7.79 7.41 3.17
N ARG A 106 7.60 7.74 4.43
CA ARG A 106 8.43 7.19 5.52
C ARG A 106 8.36 5.66 5.57
N PHE A 107 7.16 5.09 5.41
CA PHE A 107 6.95 3.66 5.38
C PHE A 107 7.66 3.02 4.18
N THR A 108 7.48 3.56 2.98
CA THR A 108 8.12 3.03 1.75
C THR A 108 9.64 3.13 1.82
N HIS A 109 10.18 4.21 2.40
CA HIS A 109 11.60 4.36 2.64
C HIS A 109 12.14 3.27 3.57
N LYS A 110 11.49 3.06 4.71
CA LYS A 110 11.86 2.04 5.70
C LYS A 110 11.73 0.62 5.14
N HIS A 111 10.71 0.36 4.32
CA HIS A 111 10.36 -0.96 3.79
C HIS A 111 10.61 -1.09 2.28
N ARG A 112 11.69 -0.48 1.76
CA ARG A 112 11.99 -0.44 0.32
C ARG A 112 12.02 -1.80 -0.37
N LYS A 113 12.57 -2.83 0.30
CA LYS A 113 12.60 -4.20 -0.25
C LYS A 113 11.18 -4.73 -0.45
N LEU A 114 10.33 -4.54 0.54
CA LEU A 114 8.94 -4.98 0.51
C LEU A 114 8.11 -4.18 -0.51
N TYR A 115 8.35 -2.88 -0.65
CA TYR A 115 7.72 -2.07 -1.69
C TYR A 115 8.11 -2.54 -3.10
N ARG A 116 9.37 -2.97 -3.30
CA ARG A 116 9.80 -3.61 -4.56
C ARG A 116 9.06 -4.93 -4.82
N VAL A 117 8.71 -5.69 -3.77
CA VAL A 117 7.89 -6.90 -3.89
C VAL A 117 6.50 -6.54 -4.43
N VAL A 118 5.82 -5.54 -3.86
CA VAL A 118 4.48 -5.11 -4.32
C VAL A 118 4.49 -4.69 -5.79
N ARG A 119 5.53 -4.01 -6.25
CA ARG A 119 5.65 -3.61 -7.66
C ARG A 119 5.80 -4.76 -8.64
N GLN A 120 6.21 -5.93 -8.18
CA GLN A 120 6.27 -7.15 -9.00
C GLN A 120 4.94 -7.89 -9.03
N ALA A 121 4.00 -7.52 -8.13
CA ALA A 121 2.74 -8.23 -7.97
C ALA A 121 1.92 -8.26 -9.28
N GLU A 122 1.96 -7.21 -10.08
CA GLU A 122 1.28 -7.13 -11.37
C GLU A 122 1.66 -8.29 -12.32
N PHE A 123 2.94 -8.70 -12.29
CA PHE A 123 3.48 -9.74 -13.17
C PHE A 123 3.50 -11.14 -12.53
N VAL A 124 3.40 -11.22 -11.21
CA VAL A 124 3.42 -12.50 -10.47
C VAL A 124 2.01 -13.04 -10.25
N ASP A 125 1.08 -12.16 -9.87
CA ASP A 125 -0.31 -12.50 -9.58
C ASP A 125 -1.17 -11.24 -9.69
N GLU A 126 -1.90 -11.10 -10.79
CA GLU A 126 -2.74 -9.93 -11.07
C GLU A 126 -3.84 -9.72 -10.02
N ASP A 127 -4.38 -10.80 -9.44
CA ASP A 127 -5.43 -10.71 -8.45
C ASP A 127 -4.93 -10.11 -7.14
N ILE A 128 -3.73 -10.49 -6.68
CA ILE A 128 -3.11 -9.88 -5.50
C ILE A 128 -2.73 -8.42 -5.74
N PHE A 129 -2.30 -8.07 -6.96
CA PHE A 129 -2.03 -6.69 -7.33
C PHE A 129 -3.30 -5.83 -7.24
N LYS A 130 -4.40 -6.26 -7.86
CA LYS A 130 -5.71 -5.60 -7.79
C LYS A 130 -6.22 -5.52 -6.36
N TRP A 131 -6.10 -6.61 -5.60
CA TRP A 131 -6.50 -6.67 -4.20
C TRP A 131 -5.75 -5.64 -3.35
N TYR A 132 -4.43 -5.51 -3.53
CA TYR A 132 -3.61 -4.55 -2.79
C TYR A 132 -4.11 -3.11 -2.98
N HIS A 133 -4.31 -2.70 -4.23
CA HIS A 133 -4.75 -1.34 -4.54
C HIS A 133 -6.18 -1.07 -4.09
N ARG A 134 -7.11 -2.02 -4.29
CA ARG A 134 -8.49 -1.88 -3.80
C ARG A 134 -8.54 -1.75 -2.27
N ARG A 135 -7.78 -2.56 -1.56
CA ARG A 135 -7.75 -2.48 -0.07
C ARG A 135 -7.18 -1.16 0.44
N LEU A 136 -6.25 -0.54 -0.27
CA LEU A 136 -5.75 0.79 0.06
C LEU A 136 -6.81 1.85 -0.25
N ALA A 137 -7.46 1.76 -1.41
CA ALA A 137 -8.49 2.70 -1.85
C ALA A 137 -9.75 2.70 -0.96
N GLU A 138 -10.21 1.55 -0.45
CA GLU A 138 -11.47 1.42 0.32
C GLU A 138 -11.58 2.39 1.50
N GLY A 139 -10.53 2.54 2.30
CA GLY A 139 -10.49 3.48 3.42
C GLY A 139 -10.38 4.93 2.95
N TYR A 140 -9.66 5.13 1.86
CA TYR A 140 -9.40 6.44 1.29
C TYR A 140 -10.69 7.04 0.69
N VAL A 141 -11.41 6.27 -0.12
CA VAL A 141 -12.70 6.66 -0.74
C VAL A 141 -13.69 7.13 0.32
N ARG A 142 -13.83 6.38 1.43
CA ARG A 142 -14.74 6.78 2.51
C ARG A 142 -14.37 8.12 3.14
N GLY A 143 -13.10 8.30 3.48
CA GLY A 143 -12.63 9.54 4.08
C GLY A 143 -12.74 10.76 3.14
N LEU A 144 -12.58 10.56 1.82
CA LEU A 144 -12.78 11.62 0.82
C LEU A 144 -14.27 11.95 0.68
N ALA A 145 -15.15 10.96 0.63
CA ALA A 145 -16.59 11.18 0.58
C ALA A 145 -17.09 11.98 1.80
N GLU A 146 -16.67 11.59 3.01
CA GLU A 146 -17.00 12.32 4.25
C GLU A 146 -16.49 13.77 4.24
N ALA A 147 -15.28 14.01 3.70
CA ALA A 147 -14.74 15.37 3.58
C ALA A 147 -15.50 16.23 2.55
N MET A 148 -15.99 15.63 1.46
CA MET A 148 -16.86 16.29 0.49
C MET A 148 -18.22 16.66 1.09
N GLU A 149 -18.80 15.78 1.90
CA GLU A 149 -20.05 16.06 2.62
C GLU A 149 -19.92 17.21 3.62
N LYS A 150 -18.75 17.31 4.26
CA LYS A 150 -18.39 18.40 5.18
C LYS A 150 -17.89 19.68 4.50
N GLU A 151 -17.89 19.73 3.17
CA GLU A 151 -17.42 20.86 2.36
C GLU A 151 -15.96 21.26 2.65
N GLN A 152 -15.13 20.34 3.14
CA GLN A 152 -13.71 20.56 3.37
C GLN A 152 -12.91 20.50 2.06
N ILE A 153 -13.40 19.75 1.08
CA ILE A 153 -12.81 19.65 -0.26
C ILE A 153 -13.91 19.72 -1.32
N ARG A 154 -13.50 20.02 -2.55
CA ARG A 154 -14.40 20.09 -3.70
C ARG A 154 -15.08 18.74 -3.97
N ARG A 155 -16.29 18.75 -4.50
CA ARG A 155 -17.03 17.56 -4.88
C ARG A 155 -16.50 17.00 -6.20
N LEU A 156 -15.98 15.77 -6.14
CA LEU A 156 -15.51 14.96 -7.26
C LEU A 156 -16.00 13.53 -7.04
N ASP A 157 -15.78 12.66 -8.01
CA ASP A 157 -15.94 11.24 -7.75
C ASP A 157 -14.86 10.77 -6.74
N PRO A 158 -15.24 10.24 -5.57
CA PRO A 158 -14.27 9.91 -4.51
C PRO A 158 -13.36 8.73 -4.87
N GLU A 159 -13.80 7.80 -5.73
CA GLU A 159 -12.96 6.70 -6.20
C GLU A 159 -11.91 7.21 -7.18
N CYS A 160 -12.32 7.99 -8.18
CA CYS A 160 -11.40 8.64 -9.11
C CYS A 160 -10.35 9.46 -8.37
N LEU A 161 -10.77 10.28 -7.40
CA LEU A 161 -9.86 11.11 -6.62
C LEU A 161 -8.88 10.27 -5.79
N ALA A 162 -9.35 9.19 -5.16
CA ALA A 162 -8.48 8.28 -4.40
C ALA A 162 -7.38 7.69 -5.29
N TYR A 163 -7.72 7.22 -6.50
CA TYR A 163 -6.72 6.68 -7.43
C TYR A 163 -5.78 7.77 -7.98
N CYS A 164 -6.23 9.00 -8.20
CA CYS A 164 -5.36 10.12 -8.55
C CYS A 164 -4.30 10.38 -7.46
N LEU A 165 -4.73 10.48 -6.20
CA LEU A 165 -3.85 10.73 -5.07
C LEU A 165 -2.89 9.55 -4.82
N MET A 166 -3.37 8.31 -4.93
CA MET A 166 -2.53 7.11 -4.89
C MET A 166 -1.50 7.10 -6.01
N GLY A 167 -1.88 7.52 -7.23
CA GLY A 167 -0.95 7.66 -8.36
C GLY A 167 0.16 8.66 -8.07
N ILE A 168 -0.15 9.83 -7.51
CA ILE A 168 0.84 10.81 -7.06
C ILE A 168 1.81 10.17 -6.05
N ALA A 169 1.28 9.51 -5.00
CA ALA A 169 2.09 8.85 -3.99
C ALA A 169 3.04 7.81 -4.60
N VAL A 170 2.53 6.96 -5.50
CA VAL A 170 3.30 5.89 -6.13
C VAL A 170 4.42 6.46 -7.01
N PHE A 171 4.13 7.42 -7.90
CA PHE A 171 5.14 7.94 -8.84
C PHE A 171 6.16 8.85 -8.16
N VAL A 172 5.74 9.71 -7.24
CA VAL A 172 6.66 10.54 -6.45
C VAL A 172 7.54 9.65 -5.57
N GLY A 173 6.96 8.68 -4.85
CA GLY A 173 7.72 7.71 -4.06
C GLY A 173 8.69 6.90 -4.91
N MET A 174 8.28 6.47 -6.09
CA MET A 174 9.16 5.73 -7.02
C MET A 174 10.38 6.57 -7.44
N ARG A 175 10.19 7.85 -7.75
CA ARG A 175 11.28 8.73 -8.20
C ARG A 175 12.36 8.90 -7.12
N TRP A 176 11.99 9.12 -5.87
CA TRP A 176 12.95 9.39 -4.79
C TRP A 176 13.29 8.12 -4.00
N GLU A 177 12.32 7.44 -3.45
CA GLU A 177 12.54 6.32 -2.54
C GLU A 177 13.14 5.07 -3.22
N ILE A 178 12.80 4.85 -4.51
CA ILE A 178 13.23 3.65 -5.22
C ILE A 178 14.42 3.92 -6.14
N TRP A 179 14.38 4.96 -6.97
CA TRP A 179 15.44 5.20 -7.96
C TRP A 179 16.68 5.83 -7.34
N THR A 180 16.53 6.89 -6.54
CA THR A 180 17.68 7.53 -5.86
C THR A 180 18.00 6.92 -4.50
N LYS A 181 17.05 6.18 -3.91
CA LYS A 181 17.16 5.57 -2.58
C LYS A 181 17.34 6.60 -1.46
N GLU A 182 16.88 7.80 -1.67
CA GLU A 182 16.91 8.91 -0.73
C GLU A 182 15.50 9.27 -0.28
N PRO A 183 15.33 9.82 0.92
CA PRO A 183 14.06 10.38 1.34
C PRO A 183 13.62 11.50 0.38
N ILE A 184 12.31 11.69 0.24
CA ILE A 184 11.79 12.81 -0.52
C ILE A 184 12.21 14.11 0.17
N PRO A 185 12.89 15.05 -0.54
CA PRO A 185 13.24 16.35 0.04
C PRO A 185 11.99 17.11 0.49
N ASP A 186 12.07 17.81 1.63
CA ASP A 186 10.93 18.55 2.19
C ASP A 186 10.38 19.58 1.20
N GLU A 187 11.23 20.26 0.45
CA GLU A 187 10.81 21.21 -0.59
C GLU A 187 9.93 20.54 -1.66
N ILE A 188 10.30 19.35 -2.11
CA ILE A 188 9.53 18.58 -3.10
C ILE A 188 8.20 18.11 -2.50
N PHE A 189 8.26 17.64 -1.26
CA PHE A 189 7.05 17.26 -0.54
C PHE A 189 6.08 18.44 -0.42
N ASP A 190 6.57 19.61 -0.05
CA ASP A 190 5.74 20.81 0.12
C ASP A 190 5.15 21.29 -1.24
N GLN A 191 5.91 21.23 -2.34
CA GLN A 191 5.41 21.53 -3.69
C GLN A 191 4.32 20.53 -4.12
N MET A 192 4.53 19.24 -3.87
CA MET A 192 3.53 18.21 -4.13
C MET A 192 2.26 18.46 -3.31
N MET A 193 2.39 18.78 -2.02
CA MET A 193 1.24 19.08 -1.16
C MET A 193 0.53 20.38 -1.57
N ALA A 194 1.26 21.38 -2.05
CA ALA A 194 0.64 22.60 -2.63
C ALA A 194 -0.20 22.26 -3.86
N PHE A 195 0.31 21.42 -4.77
CA PHE A 195 -0.44 20.94 -5.93
C PHE A 195 -1.72 20.18 -5.51
N ILE A 196 -1.62 19.25 -4.55
CA ILE A 196 -2.76 18.50 -4.03
C ILE A 196 -3.78 19.44 -3.39
N ARG A 197 -3.33 20.37 -2.55
CA ARG A 197 -4.19 21.34 -1.88
C ARG A 197 -5.00 22.19 -2.86
N HIS A 198 -4.37 22.70 -3.90
CA HIS A 198 -5.06 23.46 -4.94
C HIS A 198 -6.06 22.60 -5.71
N GLY A 199 -5.72 21.36 -6.01
CA GLY A 199 -6.63 20.42 -6.67
C GLY A 199 -7.84 20.03 -5.82
N LEU A 200 -7.69 20.03 -4.51
CA LEU A 200 -8.73 19.64 -3.54
C LEU A 200 -9.54 20.85 -3.02
N ALA A 201 -9.06 22.09 -3.22
CA ALA A 201 -9.68 23.28 -2.65
C ALA A 201 -11.18 23.30 -2.94
N PHE A 202 -11.98 23.53 -1.89
CA PHE A 202 -13.41 23.74 -2.03
C PHE A 202 -13.64 24.98 -2.92
N CYS A 203 -14.42 24.79 -3.97
CA CYS A 203 -14.88 25.87 -4.83
C CYS A 203 -16.39 25.99 -4.62
N PRO A 204 -16.90 27.05 -3.99
CA PRO A 204 -18.34 27.30 -3.94
C PRO A 204 -18.87 27.26 -5.36
N ALA A 205 -20.01 26.63 -5.60
CA ALA A 205 -20.68 26.73 -6.90
C ALA A 205 -20.90 28.19 -7.20
N GLU A 206 -20.49 28.64 -8.38
CA GLU A 206 -20.89 29.98 -8.86
C GLU A 206 -22.41 30.04 -8.77
N PRO A 207 -22.99 31.13 -8.23
CA PRO A 207 -24.42 31.30 -8.28
C PRO A 207 -24.84 31.18 -9.74
N ASP A 208 -25.81 30.31 -9.97
CA ASP A 208 -26.44 30.15 -11.29
C ASP A 208 -27.01 31.53 -11.65
N ASP A 209 -26.30 32.28 -12.47
CA ASP A 209 -26.81 33.53 -13.05
C ASP A 209 -27.98 33.16 -13.95
N GLY A 210 -29.09 32.86 -13.26
CA GLY A 210 -30.36 32.53 -13.87
C GLY A 210 -30.64 33.47 -15.01
N ALA A 211 -30.71 32.90 -16.17
CA ALA A 211 -31.11 33.50 -17.41
C ALA A 211 -32.23 34.57 -17.18
N GLN A 212 -31.85 35.83 -17.18
CA GLN A 212 -32.77 36.88 -17.54
C GLN A 212 -32.90 36.84 -19.08
N SER A 213 -33.86 36.08 -19.53
CA SER A 213 -34.37 36.20 -20.89
C SER A 213 -35.56 37.12 -20.83
N ASP A 214 -35.37 38.30 -21.29
CA ASP A 214 -36.45 39.14 -21.85
C ASP A 214 -36.78 38.72 -23.28
#